data_4a37e2ad1ed2155cc607ee561b7ac31e
#
_entry.id   4a37e2ad1ed2155cc607ee561b7ac31e
#
_cell.length_a   1.000
_cell.length_b   1.000
_cell.length_c   1.000
_cell.angle_alpha   90.00
_cell.angle_beta   90.00
_cell.angle_gamma   90.00
#
_symmetry.space_group_name_H-M   'P 1'
#
loop_
_entity.id
_entity.type
_entity.pdbx_description
1 polymer ?
#
loop_
_entity_poly.entity_id
_entity_poly.type
_entity_poly.pdbx_seq_one_letter_code
_entity_poly.pdbx_strand_id
1 'polypeptide(L)'
;MKSRIPTLLFVLAISFSTTGFSQDDDATSKSNLQTYTPSKLLNRGQWDINWFHNLSTEPKFADGNGKSISKARENYFTSTVEAFTGISDNNRFNIGVIVEMRSNTNNDRKALSVFEFDGDKNTARSGITSFAPTIKFQPFKNIGNFSIQTAFHIPLVKNETENGVYLDQTAWTLQNRFFYDYSFENKDWQLFAELNTEYNFGDDTSFANNTFVFSPGIFLSYFPNSDFTILGLAQHSQRFGDFTQDYTALGFGAKYQISNILNLETIYTNFVRGTDNGLGQTFNIGLRALF
;
A
#
# COMPACT_ATOMS: atom_id res chain seq x y z
N MET A 1 10.64 -33.44 25.83
CA MET A 1 11.37 -33.39 24.55
C MET A 1 11.08 -32.05 23.93
N LYS A 2 12.04 -31.11 23.90
CA LYS A 2 11.89 -29.78 23.31
C LYS A 2 12.23 -29.89 21.82
N SER A 3 11.21 -29.78 20.97
CA SER A 3 11.39 -29.68 19.52
C SER A 3 11.90 -28.29 19.19
N ARG A 4 13.15 -28.20 18.72
CA ARG A 4 13.74 -26.99 18.14
C ARG A 4 13.29 -26.91 16.68
N ILE A 5 12.44 -25.94 16.34
CA ILE A 5 12.15 -25.59 14.96
C ILE A 5 13.34 -24.80 14.43
N PRO A 6 14.00 -25.22 13.35
CA PRO A 6 15.08 -24.43 12.76
C PRO A 6 14.52 -23.21 12.08
N THR A 7 15.00 -22.05 12.50
CA THR A 7 14.77 -20.76 11.84
C THR A 7 15.37 -20.83 10.43
N LEU A 8 14.54 -21.04 9.43
CA LEU A 8 14.95 -20.99 8.03
C LEU A 8 15.06 -19.52 7.62
N LEU A 9 16.26 -18.95 7.78
CA LEU A 9 16.63 -17.66 7.21
C LEU A 9 16.73 -17.85 5.70
N PHE A 10 15.71 -17.47 4.96
CA PHE A 10 15.75 -17.40 3.51
C PHE A 10 16.53 -16.15 3.11
N VAL A 11 17.86 -16.27 3.06
CA VAL A 11 18.73 -15.30 2.40
C VAL A 11 18.58 -15.52 0.90
N LEU A 12 17.70 -14.75 0.27
CA LEU A 12 17.59 -14.66 -1.19
C LEU A 12 18.82 -13.87 -1.69
N ALA A 13 19.94 -14.56 -1.91
CA ALA A 13 21.08 -14.00 -2.61
C ALA A 13 20.72 -13.87 -4.10
N ILE A 14 20.16 -12.71 -4.47
CA ILE A 14 19.97 -12.36 -5.88
C ILE A 14 21.33 -11.96 -6.42
N SER A 15 21.96 -12.85 -7.16
CA SER A 15 23.17 -12.55 -7.94
C SER A 15 22.78 -11.67 -9.12
N PHE A 16 22.90 -10.37 -8.98
CA PHE A 16 22.70 -9.43 -10.08
C PHE A 16 23.93 -9.45 -10.99
N SER A 17 23.79 -9.99 -12.20
CA SER A 17 24.69 -9.70 -13.30
C SER A 17 24.39 -8.27 -13.77
N THR A 18 25.25 -7.33 -13.41
CA THR A 18 25.19 -5.93 -13.87
C THR A 18 25.60 -5.88 -15.34
N THR A 19 24.64 -5.98 -16.25
CA THR A 19 24.83 -5.40 -17.59
C THR A 19 24.58 -3.91 -17.43
N GLY A 20 25.66 -3.14 -17.43
CA GLY A 20 25.61 -1.69 -17.39
C GLY A 20 24.87 -1.15 -18.61
N PHE A 21 23.69 -0.58 -18.39
CA PHE A 21 23.06 0.30 -19.36
C PHE A 21 23.68 1.69 -19.18
N SER A 22 24.39 2.14 -20.22
CA SER A 22 24.87 3.50 -20.34
C SER A 22 23.66 4.44 -20.33
N GLN A 23 23.55 5.24 -19.28
CA GLN A 23 22.66 6.40 -19.25
C GLN A 23 23.37 7.56 -19.92
N ASP A 24 22.70 8.22 -20.87
CA ASP A 24 23.18 9.48 -21.47
C ASP A 24 23.34 10.53 -20.36
N ASP A 25 24.57 11.02 -20.24
CA ASP A 25 25.01 12.11 -19.35
C ASP A 25 24.43 13.45 -19.83
N ASP A 26 23.20 13.77 -19.49
CA ASP A 26 22.73 15.15 -19.48
C ASP A 26 22.67 15.68 -18.05
N ALA A 27 23.51 16.64 -17.78
CA ALA A 27 23.82 17.21 -16.47
C ALA A 27 22.61 17.87 -15.83
N THR A 28 21.95 17.14 -15.01
CA THR A 28 21.04 17.30 -13.88
C THR A 28 20.11 16.09 -13.85
N SER A 29 20.65 14.88 -13.63
CA SER A 29 19.82 13.68 -13.52
C SER A 29 18.91 13.80 -12.32
N LYS A 30 17.62 13.95 -12.58
CA LYS A 30 16.60 13.82 -11.54
C LYS A 30 16.73 12.43 -10.94
N SER A 31 16.65 12.35 -9.60
CA SER A 31 16.65 11.06 -8.92
C SER A 31 15.40 10.23 -9.31
N ASN A 32 15.46 8.93 -9.09
CA ASN A 32 14.30 8.05 -9.31
C ASN A 32 13.07 8.49 -8.48
N LEU A 33 13.27 9.12 -7.31
CA LEU A 33 12.19 9.68 -6.49
C LEU A 33 11.40 10.77 -7.22
N GLN A 34 12.08 11.60 -8.01
CA GLN A 34 11.46 12.70 -8.74
C GLN A 34 10.94 12.28 -10.12
N THR A 35 11.53 11.23 -10.70
CA THR A 35 11.22 10.78 -12.06
C THR A 35 10.12 9.72 -12.10
N TYR A 36 10.19 8.74 -11.21
CA TYR A 36 9.26 7.60 -11.19
C TYR A 36 8.21 7.76 -10.11
N THR A 37 7.31 8.70 -10.33
CA THR A 37 6.08 8.86 -9.53
C THR A 37 5.10 7.71 -9.78
N PRO A 38 4.11 7.50 -8.91
CA PRO A 38 3.10 6.47 -9.13
C PRO A 38 2.34 6.59 -10.45
N SER A 39 2.26 7.77 -11.08
CA SER A 39 1.61 7.95 -12.39
C SER A 39 2.48 7.50 -13.57
N LYS A 40 3.79 7.36 -13.40
CA LYS A 40 4.71 6.97 -14.48
C LYS A 40 4.65 5.47 -14.75
N LEU A 41 4.87 5.11 -16.00
CA LEU A 41 5.01 3.73 -16.44
C LEU A 41 6.46 3.41 -16.78
N LEU A 42 6.75 2.12 -16.75
CA LEU A 42 8.07 1.54 -16.97
C LEU A 42 8.36 1.42 -18.46
N ASN A 43 9.62 1.53 -18.81
CA ASN A 43 10.11 1.15 -20.13
C ASN A 43 9.99 -0.36 -20.30
N ARG A 44 9.93 -0.83 -21.55
CA ARG A 44 9.88 -2.26 -21.86
C ARG A 44 11.08 -2.99 -21.24
N GLY A 45 10.78 -4.03 -20.45
CA GLY A 45 11.78 -4.85 -19.76
C GLY A 45 12.30 -4.26 -18.44
N GLN A 46 11.94 -3.03 -18.09
CA GLN A 46 12.25 -2.44 -16.79
C GLN A 46 11.34 -3.06 -15.72
N TRP A 47 11.87 -3.21 -14.52
CA TRP A 47 11.14 -3.75 -13.37
C TRP A 47 11.03 -2.72 -12.24
N ASP A 48 9.87 -2.72 -11.57
CA ASP A 48 9.57 -1.98 -10.35
C ASP A 48 9.05 -2.97 -9.33
N ILE A 49 9.82 -3.18 -8.27
CA ILE A 49 9.43 -4.04 -7.14
C ILE A 49 9.28 -3.14 -5.92
N ASN A 50 8.08 -3.15 -5.37
CA ASN A 50 7.74 -2.38 -4.17
C ASN A 50 7.34 -3.33 -3.05
N TRP A 51 8.01 -3.23 -1.91
CA TRP A 51 7.67 -3.98 -0.70
C TRP A 51 7.27 -3.00 0.39
N PHE A 52 5.99 -2.94 0.64
CA PHE A 52 5.35 -1.95 1.50
C PHE A 52 4.73 -2.61 2.73
N HIS A 53 4.94 -2.00 3.88
CA HIS A 53 4.42 -2.43 5.16
C HIS A 53 3.56 -1.34 5.77
N ASN A 54 2.39 -1.72 6.27
CA ASN A 54 1.50 -0.86 7.03
C ASN A 54 1.21 -1.51 8.38
N LEU A 55 1.45 -0.79 9.46
CA LEU A 55 1.01 -1.16 10.81
C LEU A 55 -0.02 -0.14 11.28
N SER A 56 -1.27 -0.57 11.41
CA SER A 56 -2.35 0.20 12.04
C SER A 56 -2.55 -0.24 13.49
N THR A 57 -2.74 0.71 14.40
CA THR A 57 -3.11 0.44 15.79
C THR A 57 -4.32 1.28 16.17
N GLU A 58 -5.39 0.62 16.63
CA GLU A 58 -6.72 1.21 16.81
C GLU A 58 -7.23 1.02 18.24
N PRO A 59 -6.92 1.96 19.16
CA PRO A 59 -7.42 1.94 20.55
C PRO A 59 -8.80 2.55 20.70
N LYS A 60 -9.41 3.05 19.62
CA LYS A 60 -10.70 3.72 19.60
C LYS A 60 -11.54 3.24 18.43
N PHE A 61 -12.84 3.51 18.51
CA PHE A 61 -13.81 3.25 17.45
C PHE A 61 -14.71 4.49 17.31
N ALA A 62 -15.01 4.90 16.09
CA ALA A 62 -16.06 5.87 15.84
C ALA A 62 -17.36 5.15 15.57
N ASP A 63 -18.41 5.46 16.33
CA ASP A 63 -19.74 4.90 16.12
C ASP A 63 -20.44 5.48 14.88
N GLY A 64 -21.64 4.99 14.56
CA GLY A 64 -22.44 5.44 13.41
C GLY A 64 -22.81 6.94 13.43
N ASN A 65 -22.59 7.64 14.55
CA ASN A 65 -22.76 9.09 14.67
C ASN A 65 -21.40 9.84 14.63
N GLY A 66 -20.29 9.12 14.41
CA GLY A 66 -18.94 9.69 14.41
C GLY A 66 -18.40 9.96 15.81
N LYS A 67 -19.05 9.50 16.87
CA LYS A 67 -18.57 9.69 18.24
C LYS A 67 -17.46 8.68 18.55
N SER A 68 -16.30 9.17 18.95
CA SER A 68 -15.16 8.33 19.34
C SER A 68 -15.37 7.73 20.72
N ILE A 69 -15.23 6.41 20.81
CA ILE A 69 -15.28 5.63 22.05
C ILE A 69 -13.99 4.81 22.18
N SER A 70 -13.52 4.58 23.41
CA SER A 70 -12.37 3.68 23.63
C SER A 70 -12.80 2.24 23.47
N LYS A 71 -11.93 1.42 22.85
CA LYS A 71 -12.08 -0.04 22.73
C LYS A 71 -10.79 -0.73 23.15
N ALA A 72 -10.84 -2.04 23.38
CA ALA A 72 -9.64 -2.87 23.43
C ALA A 72 -8.86 -2.68 22.13
N ARG A 73 -7.54 -2.45 22.25
CA ARG A 73 -6.68 -2.18 21.09
C ARG A 73 -6.68 -3.35 20.14
N GLU A 74 -6.84 -3.03 18.88
CA GLU A 74 -6.62 -3.93 17.74
C GLU A 74 -5.44 -3.44 16.92
N ASN A 75 -4.65 -4.36 16.41
CA ASN A 75 -3.51 -4.03 15.58
C ASN A 75 -3.60 -4.83 14.28
N TYR A 76 -3.37 -4.15 13.17
CA TYR A 76 -3.43 -4.70 11.83
C TYR A 76 -2.11 -4.42 11.13
N PHE A 77 -1.43 -5.48 10.75
CA PHE A 77 -0.21 -5.38 9.95
C PHE A 77 -0.49 -5.96 8.57
N THR A 78 -0.19 -5.18 7.54
CA THR A 78 -0.25 -5.62 6.14
C THR A 78 1.13 -5.47 5.53
N SER A 79 1.61 -6.51 4.88
CA SER A 79 2.82 -6.51 4.06
C SER A 79 2.41 -6.80 2.63
N THR A 80 2.67 -5.86 1.73
CA THR A 80 2.30 -5.93 0.31
C THR A 80 3.56 -5.95 -0.54
N VAL A 81 3.67 -6.93 -1.41
CA VAL A 81 4.67 -6.96 -2.48
C VAL A 81 3.96 -6.68 -3.81
N GLU A 82 4.39 -5.62 -4.49
CA GLU A 82 3.98 -5.30 -5.85
C GLU A 82 5.17 -5.49 -6.78
N ALA A 83 4.99 -6.21 -7.87
CA ALA A 83 6.02 -6.40 -8.88
C ALA A 83 5.42 -6.08 -10.26
N PHE A 84 5.98 -5.10 -10.94
CA PHE A 84 5.56 -4.65 -12.27
C PHE A 84 6.68 -4.70 -13.27
N THR A 85 6.35 -4.94 -14.55
CA THR A 85 7.27 -4.78 -15.68
C THR A 85 6.60 -4.06 -16.84
N GLY A 86 7.38 -3.26 -17.56
CA GLY A 86 6.94 -2.62 -18.79
C GLY A 86 6.91 -3.62 -19.96
N ILE A 87 5.81 -3.65 -20.71
CA ILE A 87 5.63 -4.61 -21.81
C ILE A 87 5.46 -3.94 -23.20
N SER A 88 5.31 -2.63 -23.23
CA SER A 88 5.03 -1.91 -24.47
C SER A 88 6.21 -1.03 -24.92
N ASP A 89 6.46 -0.98 -26.23
CA ASP A 89 7.51 -0.14 -26.80
C ASP A 89 7.25 1.38 -26.66
N ASN A 90 6.00 1.75 -26.40
CA ASN A 90 5.59 3.14 -26.20
C ASN A 90 5.46 3.51 -24.71
N ASN A 91 5.95 2.67 -23.80
CA ASN A 91 5.95 2.84 -22.35
C ASN A 91 4.56 3.19 -21.75
N ARG A 92 3.50 2.59 -22.30
CA ARG A 92 2.13 2.90 -21.89
C ARG A 92 1.40 1.76 -21.21
N PHE A 93 2.03 0.60 -21.08
CA PHE A 93 1.46 -0.58 -20.44
C PHE A 93 2.48 -1.31 -19.59
N ASN A 94 2.13 -1.53 -18.34
CA ASN A 94 2.83 -2.45 -17.44
C ASN A 94 1.87 -3.56 -17.05
N ILE A 95 2.42 -4.74 -16.81
CA ILE A 95 1.73 -5.84 -16.14
C ILE A 95 2.41 -6.12 -14.82
N GLY A 96 1.70 -6.68 -13.88
CA GLY A 96 2.24 -6.97 -12.56
C GLY A 96 1.38 -7.89 -11.75
N VAL A 97 1.84 -8.11 -10.54
CA VAL A 97 1.14 -8.88 -9.52
C VAL A 97 1.27 -8.16 -8.18
N ILE A 98 0.24 -8.31 -7.35
CA ILE A 98 0.23 -7.87 -5.96
C ILE A 98 0.00 -9.10 -5.09
N VAL A 99 0.79 -9.22 -4.02
CA VAL A 99 0.61 -10.26 -3.00
C VAL A 99 0.53 -9.59 -1.65
N GLU A 100 -0.47 -9.93 -0.86
CA GLU A 100 -0.63 -9.41 0.49
C GLU A 100 -0.51 -10.51 1.54
N MET A 101 0.17 -10.17 2.61
CA MET A 101 0.23 -10.92 3.86
C MET A 101 -0.26 -10.03 4.98
N ARG A 102 -1.06 -10.57 5.89
CA ARG A 102 -1.50 -9.86 7.09
C ARG A 102 -1.12 -10.60 8.37
N SER A 103 -0.94 -9.82 9.42
CA SER A 103 -0.79 -10.31 10.79
C SER A 103 -1.52 -9.36 11.73
N ASN A 104 -2.62 -9.83 12.31
CA ASN A 104 -3.50 -9.01 13.12
C ASN A 104 -3.53 -9.54 14.55
N THR A 105 -3.60 -8.62 15.52
CA THR A 105 -3.76 -8.95 16.94
C THR A 105 -4.84 -8.08 17.57
N ASN A 106 -5.53 -8.61 18.58
CA ASN A 106 -6.57 -7.90 19.32
C ASN A 106 -6.35 -7.97 20.84
N ASN A 107 -7.38 -7.64 21.62
CA ASN A 107 -7.43 -7.79 23.07
C ASN A 107 -6.32 -7.04 23.82
N ASP A 108 -6.12 -5.75 23.47
CA ASP A 108 -5.12 -4.84 24.06
C ASP A 108 -3.66 -5.26 23.92
N ARG A 109 -3.33 -6.21 23.05
CA ARG A 109 -1.93 -6.54 22.76
C ARG A 109 -1.19 -5.30 22.28
N LYS A 110 0.13 -5.24 22.55
CA LYS A 110 1.00 -4.14 22.10
C LYS A 110 1.02 -4.07 20.57
N ALA A 111 1.21 -2.88 20.01
CA ALA A 111 1.21 -2.68 18.56
C ALA A 111 2.20 -3.60 17.82
N LEU A 112 3.38 -3.83 18.36
CA LEU A 112 4.40 -4.70 17.75
C LEU A 112 4.15 -6.20 17.96
N SER A 113 3.11 -6.61 18.69
CA SER A 113 2.78 -8.02 18.87
C SER A 113 2.37 -8.72 17.57
N VAL A 114 2.04 -7.97 16.52
CA VAL A 114 1.83 -8.50 15.17
C VAL A 114 3.04 -9.25 14.60
N PHE A 115 4.24 -9.05 15.16
CA PHE A 115 5.50 -9.71 14.77
C PHE A 115 5.90 -10.87 15.70
N GLU A 116 5.14 -11.14 16.75
CA GLU A 116 5.50 -12.21 17.72
C GLU A 116 5.26 -13.61 17.15
N PHE A 117 4.25 -13.81 16.31
CA PHE A 117 3.87 -15.11 15.71
C PHE A 117 3.84 -16.24 16.76
N ASP A 118 3.33 -15.93 17.96
CA ASP A 118 3.37 -16.82 19.12
C ASP A 118 2.39 -18.00 19.05
N GLY A 119 1.51 -18.01 18.02
CA GLY A 119 0.56 -19.06 17.77
C GLY A 119 -0.69 -19.01 18.69
N ASP A 120 -0.87 -17.93 19.45
CA ASP A 120 -2.09 -17.72 20.24
C ASP A 120 -3.28 -17.38 19.32
N LYS A 121 -4.03 -18.43 18.96
CA LYS A 121 -5.17 -18.33 18.04
C LYS A 121 -6.36 -17.54 18.59
N ASN A 122 -6.37 -17.17 19.87
CA ASN A 122 -7.46 -16.41 20.47
C ASN A 122 -7.25 -14.90 20.36
N THR A 123 -6.02 -14.46 20.10
CA THR A 123 -5.66 -13.03 20.04
C THR A 123 -4.81 -12.64 18.85
N ALA A 124 -4.41 -13.61 18.01
CA ALA A 124 -3.57 -13.35 16.84
C ALA A 124 -3.94 -14.24 15.65
N ARG A 125 -3.89 -13.67 14.43
CA ARG A 125 -3.97 -14.39 13.15
C ARG A 125 -2.98 -13.81 12.15
N SER A 126 -2.38 -14.66 11.34
CA SER A 126 -1.49 -14.25 10.25
C SER A 126 -1.59 -15.20 9.06
N GLY A 127 -1.29 -14.67 7.87
CA GLY A 127 -1.27 -15.48 6.64
C GLY A 127 -1.17 -14.63 5.38
N ILE A 128 -0.97 -15.28 4.24
CA ILE A 128 -1.14 -14.66 2.93
C ILE A 128 -2.63 -14.53 2.68
N THR A 129 -3.10 -13.32 2.39
CA THR A 129 -4.53 -13.01 2.37
C THR A 129 -5.07 -12.75 0.99
N SER A 130 -4.24 -12.24 0.07
CA SER A 130 -4.69 -12.04 -1.30
C SER A 130 -3.56 -12.13 -2.34
N PHE A 131 -3.95 -12.43 -3.55
CA PHE A 131 -3.14 -12.36 -4.75
C PHE A 131 -3.92 -11.61 -5.82
N ALA A 132 -3.27 -10.65 -6.53
CA ALA A 132 -3.94 -9.87 -7.56
C ALA A 132 -3.10 -9.75 -8.83
N PRO A 133 -3.52 -10.34 -9.96
CA PRO A 133 -3.04 -9.94 -11.28
C PRO A 133 -3.42 -8.49 -11.54
N THR A 134 -2.49 -7.73 -12.12
CA THR A 134 -2.62 -6.27 -12.22
C THR A 134 -2.12 -5.79 -13.56
N ILE A 135 -2.81 -4.79 -14.12
CA ILE A 135 -2.33 -4.00 -15.25
C ILE A 135 -2.26 -2.53 -14.85
N LYS A 136 -1.31 -1.80 -15.42
CA LYS A 136 -1.21 -0.35 -15.28
C LYS A 136 -0.99 0.28 -16.63
N PHE A 137 -1.74 1.34 -16.96
CA PHE A 137 -1.70 1.93 -18.28
C PHE A 137 -1.96 3.43 -18.26
N GLN A 138 -1.47 4.11 -19.31
CA GLN A 138 -1.75 5.51 -19.59
C GLN A 138 -2.77 5.60 -20.73
N PRO A 139 -4.04 5.99 -20.44
CA PRO A 139 -5.10 5.99 -21.46
C PRO A 139 -4.92 7.10 -22.50
N PHE A 140 -4.29 8.22 -22.12
CA PHE A 140 -4.17 9.41 -22.99
C PHE A 140 -2.73 9.58 -23.51
N LYS A 141 -2.58 9.72 -24.85
CA LYS A 141 -1.25 9.88 -25.48
C LYS A 141 -0.50 11.13 -25.03
N ASN A 142 -1.24 12.22 -24.80
CA ASN A 142 -0.68 13.54 -24.54
C ASN A 142 -0.64 13.91 -23.05
N ILE A 143 -1.04 12.98 -22.15
CA ILE A 143 -1.09 13.18 -20.70
C ILE A 143 -0.21 12.11 -20.05
N GLY A 144 1.09 12.40 -19.93
CA GLY A 144 2.07 11.44 -19.41
C GLY A 144 2.13 11.36 -17.87
N ASN A 145 1.36 12.18 -17.18
CA ASN A 145 1.28 12.25 -15.72
C ASN A 145 -0.07 11.74 -15.16
N PHE A 146 -0.83 11.01 -15.97
CA PHE A 146 -2.05 10.31 -15.54
C PHE A 146 -1.96 8.83 -15.92
N SER A 147 -2.21 7.96 -14.98
CA SER A 147 -2.28 6.51 -15.24
C SER A 147 -3.38 5.85 -14.41
N ILE A 148 -3.80 4.69 -14.88
CA ILE A 148 -4.79 3.82 -14.23
C ILE A 148 -4.12 2.49 -13.94
N GLN A 149 -4.27 2.00 -12.70
CA GLN A 149 -3.91 0.65 -12.31
C GLN A 149 -5.19 -0.11 -11.99
N THR A 150 -5.38 -1.26 -12.62
CA THR A 150 -6.50 -2.17 -12.36
C THR A 150 -5.96 -3.47 -11.82
N ALA A 151 -6.43 -3.89 -10.66
CA ALA A 151 -6.07 -5.12 -10.00
C ALA A 151 -7.34 -5.95 -9.68
N PHE A 152 -7.24 -7.26 -9.79
CA PHE A 152 -8.30 -8.16 -9.41
C PHE A 152 -7.84 -9.03 -8.25
N HIS A 153 -8.23 -8.67 -7.03
CA HIS A 153 -7.83 -9.35 -5.82
C HIS A 153 -8.63 -10.64 -5.62
N ILE A 154 -7.91 -11.73 -5.53
CA ILE A 154 -8.42 -13.07 -5.26
C ILE A 154 -8.15 -13.34 -3.78
N PRO A 155 -9.20 -13.46 -2.94
CA PRO A 155 -9.02 -13.76 -1.53
C PRO A 155 -8.48 -15.18 -1.33
N LEU A 156 -7.50 -15.33 -0.45
CA LEU A 156 -6.91 -16.61 -0.04
C LEU A 156 -7.34 -17.02 1.37
N VAL A 157 -8.12 -16.18 2.02
CA VAL A 157 -8.69 -16.39 3.35
C VAL A 157 -10.05 -17.07 3.20
N LYS A 158 -10.30 -18.10 4.01
CA LYS A 158 -11.57 -18.83 4.00
C LYS A 158 -12.59 -18.21 4.96
N ASN A 159 -12.13 -17.72 6.10
CA ASN A 159 -12.95 -17.11 7.14
C ASN A 159 -12.37 -15.76 7.49
N GLU A 160 -13.17 -14.71 7.45
CA GLU A 160 -12.73 -13.36 7.83
C GLU A 160 -12.25 -13.30 9.28
N THR A 161 -13.02 -13.91 10.18
CA THR A 161 -12.78 -13.92 11.61
C THR A 161 -12.75 -15.35 12.13
N GLU A 162 -11.76 -15.67 12.95
CA GLU A 162 -11.69 -16.93 13.71
C GLU A 162 -11.33 -16.60 15.16
N ASN A 163 -12.03 -17.20 16.11
CA ASN A 163 -11.87 -16.94 17.56
C ASN A 163 -11.92 -15.44 17.92
N GLY A 164 -12.69 -14.64 17.19
CA GLY A 164 -12.79 -13.19 17.41
C GLY A 164 -11.63 -12.36 16.84
N VAL A 165 -10.69 -12.98 16.14
CA VAL A 165 -9.59 -12.27 15.46
C VAL A 165 -9.89 -12.16 13.96
N TYR A 166 -10.07 -10.94 13.48
CA TYR A 166 -10.20 -10.64 12.06
C TYR A 166 -8.86 -10.80 11.35
N LEU A 167 -8.85 -11.37 10.16
CA LEU A 167 -7.65 -11.43 9.31
C LEU A 167 -7.78 -10.58 8.05
N ASP A 168 -8.76 -10.92 7.19
CA ASP A 168 -9.04 -10.19 5.94
C ASP A 168 -10.43 -10.55 5.42
N GLN A 169 -10.96 -9.75 4.50
CA GLN A 169 -12.22 -10.01 3.81
C GLN A 169 -12.12 -11.22 2.88
N THR A 170 -13.24 -11.90 2.66
CA THR A 170 -13.35 -13.01 1.71
C THR A 170 -13.92 -12.59 0.35
N ALA A 171 -14.26 -11.33 0.20
CA ALA A 171 -14.79 -10.78 -1.04
C ALA A 171 -13.71 -10.74 -2.15
N TRP A 172 -14.08 -11.14 -3.37
CA TRP A 172 -13.31 -10.84 -4.57
C TRP A 172 -13.42 -9.34 -4.85
N THR A 173 -12.30 -8.70 -5.18
CA THR A 173 -12.28 -7.25 -5.31
C THR A 173 -11.70 -6.81 -6.65
N LEU A 174 -12.48 -6.03 -7.40
CA LEU A 174 -11.97 -5.25 -8.53
C LEU A 174 -11.54 -3.88 -8.02
N GLN A 175 -10.25 -3.63 -8.04
CA GLN A 175 -9.66 -2.36 -7.63
C GLN A 175 -9.23 -1.56 -8.85
N ASN A 176 -9.54 -0.25 -8.86
CA ASN A 176 -8.96 0.70 -9.80
C ASN A 176 -8.33 1.86 -9.03
N ARG A 177 -7.07 2.13 -9.33
CA ARG A 177 -6.33 3.27 -8.78
C ARG A 177 -6.00 4.22 -9.92
N PHE A 178 -6.43 5.47 -9.78
CA PHE A 178 -6.19 6.55 -10.73
C PHE A 178 -5.11 7.44 -10.12
N PHE A 179 -4.04 7.66 -10.86
CA PHE A 179 -2.89 8.42 -10.39
C PHE A 179 -2.69 9.65 -11.26
N TYR A 180 -2.50 10.79 -10.63
CA TYR A 180 -2.15 12.03 -11.29
C TYR A 180 -1.07 12.75 -10.51
N ASP A 181 -0.02 13.22 -11.18
CA ASP A 181 1.01 14.05 -10.57
C ASP A 181 1.21 15.36 -11.34
N TYR A 182 1.45 16.40 -10.57
CA TYR A 182 1.76 17.73 -11.07
C TYR A 182 3.03 18.25 -10.41
N SER A 183 4.09 18.48 -11.21
CA SER A 183 5.33 19.10 -10.74
C SER A 183 5.25 20.60 -10.96
N PHE A 184 5.51 21.38 -9.90
CA PHE A 184 5.54 22.83 -9.99
C PHE A 184 6.75 23.30 -10.82
N GLU A 185 6.69 24.50 -11.36
CA GLU A 185 7.72 25.06 -12.27
C GLU A 185 9.12 25.10 -11.64
N ASN A 186 9.21 25.41 -10.35
CA ASN A 186 10.48 25.43 -9.61
C ASN A 186 11.06 24.03 -9.38
N LYS A 187 10.29 22.97 -9.67
CA LYS A 187 10.66 21.54 -9.51
C LYS A 187 10.99 21.10 -8.07
N ASP A 188 10.86 21.98 -7.08
CA ASP A 188 11.08 21.66 -5.67
C ASP A 188 9.83 21.03 -5.03
N TRP A 189 8.68 21.19 -5.68
CA TRP A 189 7.39 20.71 -5.18
C TRP A 189 6.69 19.86 -6.23
N GLN A 190 5.97 18.86 -5.74
CA GLN A 190 5.10 18.00 -6.53
C GLN A 190 3.81 17.70 -5.78
N LEU A 191 2.70 17.85 -6.46
CA LEU A 191 1.39 17.39 -6.02
C LEU A 191 1.13 16.03 -6.65
N PHE A 192 0.77 15.06 -5.84
CA PHE A 192 0.31 13.76 -6.28
C PHE A 192 -1.11 13.54 -5.77
N ALA A 193 -2.02 13.17 -6.66
CA ALA A 193 -3.39 12.81 -6.34
C ALA A 193 -3.64 11.35 -6.71
N GLU A 194 -4.32 10.65 -5.84
CA GLU A 194 -4.77 9.28 -6.03
C GLU A 194 -6.27 9.19 -5.78
N LEU A 195 -6.97 8.44 -6.62
CA LEU A 195 -8.30 7.95 -6.34
C LEU A 195 -8.26 6.44 -6.39
N ASN A 196 -8.45 5.78 -5.25
CA ASN A 196 -8.67 4.35 -5.18
C ASN A 196 -10.17 4.05 -5.16
N THR A 197 -10.61 3.13 -6.01
CA THR A 197 -11.97 2.60 -6.01
C THR A 197 -11.92 1.08 -5.96
N GLU A 198 -12.81 0.48 -5.16
CA GLU A 198 -12.92 -0.97 -5.03
C GLU A 198 -14.38 -1.39 -5.15
N TYR A 199 -14.64 -2.35 -6.00
CA TYR A 199 -15.91 -3.04 -6.02
C TYR A 199 -15.72 -4.46 -5.48
N ASN A 200 -16.38 -4.75 -4.35
CA ASN A 200 -16.24 -5.99 -3.63
C ASN A 200 -17.40 -6.92 -3.97
N PHE A 201 -17.07 -8.07 -4.61
CA PHE A 201 -18.00 -9.13 -4.96
C PHE A 201 -18.01 -10.14 -3.81
N GLY A 202 -18.67 -9.78 -2.73
CA GLY A 202 -18.75 -10.67 -1.58
C GLY A 202 -19.92 -11.64 -1.67
N ASP A 203 -19.92 -12.60 -0.79
CA ASP A 203 -21.09 -13.40 -0.44
C ASP A 203 -21.63 -12.95 0.94
N ASP A 204 -22.69 -13.58 1.43
CA ASP A 204 -23.33 -13.21 2.70
C ASP A 204 -22.42 -13.38 3.93
N THR A 205 -21.24 -13.94 3.79
CA THR A 205 -20.30 -14.18 4.88
C THR A 205 -19.26 -13.06 5.04
N SER A 206 -19.13 -12.17 4.04
CA SER A 206 -18.18 -11.07 4.05
C SER A 206 -18.82 -9.74 4.43
N PHE A 207 -18.22 -9.00 5.37
CA PHE A 207 -18.64 -7.62 5.68
C PHE A 207 -18.47 -6.70 4.48
N ALA A 208 -17.59 -7.03 3.55
CA ALA A 208 -17.36 -6.28 2.31
C ALA A 208 -18.39 -6.58 1.21
N ASN A 209 -19.30 -7.56 1.43
CA ASN A 209 -20.26 -8.03 0.42
C ASN A 209 -21.03 -6.87 -0.23
N ASN A 210 -21.10 -6.89 -1.58
CA ASN A 210 -21.81 -5.89 -2.39
C ASN A 210 -21.49 -4.44 -2.02
N THR A 211 -20.25 -4.16 -1.68
CA THR A 211 -19.81 -2.81 -1.31
C THR A 211 -18.92 -2.18 -2.36
N PHE A 212 -18.96 -0.85 -2.39
CA PHE A 212 -18.10 -0.01 -3.20
C PHE A 212 -17.31 0.93 -2.30
N VAL A 213 -15.99 0.97 -2.47
CA VAL A 213 -15.09 1.89 -1.75
C VAL A 213 -14.66 3.00 -2.69
N PHE A 214 -14.68 4.22 -2.17
CA PHE A 214 -14.20 5.43 -2.83
C PHE A 214 -13.20 6.11 -1.90
N SER A 215 -11.92 6.14 -2.30
CA SER A 215 -10.84 6.62 -1.42
C SER A 215 -9.94 7.60 -2.17
N PRO A 216 -10.27 8.91 -2.16
CA PRO A 216 -9.39 9.95 -2.66
C PRO A 216 -8.25 10.25 -1.67
N GLY A 217 -7.07 10.51 -2.20
CA GLY A 217 -5.89 10.93 -1.47
C GLY A 217 -5.13 12.04 -2.20
N ILE A 218 -4.53 12.94 -1.46
CA ILE A 218 -3.67 14.01 -1.96
C ILE A 218 -2.37 14.04 -1.16
N PHE A 219 -1.26 14.18 -1.87
CA PHE A 219 0.09 14.16 -1.32
C PHE A 219 0.85 15.35 -1.86
N LEU A 220 1.43 16.14 -0.98
CA LEU A 220 2.31 17.25 -1.33
C LEU A 220 3.74 16.88 -0.94
N SER A 221 4.61 16.78 -1.93
CA SER A 221 6.02 16.44 -1.78
C SER A 221 6.89 17.70 -1.96
N TYR A 222 7.87 17.86 -1.08
CA TYR A 222 8.94 18.84 -1.16
C TYR A 222 10.27 18.12 -1.33
N PHE A 223 11.09 18.55 -2.27
CA PHE A 223 12.39 17.98 -2.60
C PHE A 223 13.52 18.96 -2.18
N PRO A 224 14.03 18.87 -0.94
CA PRO A 224 15.13 19.73 -0.50
C PRO A 224 16.45 19.46 -1.26
N ASN A 225 16.59 18.26 -1.81
CA ASN A 225 17.67 17.84 -2.71
C ASN A 225 17.21 16.64 -3.57
N SER A 226 18.09 16.08 -4.41
CA SER A 226 17.76 14.95 -5.30
C SER A 226 17.40 13.66 -4.57
N ASP A 227 17.96 13.45 -3.38
CA ASP A 227 17.92 12.14 -2.70
C ASP A 227 16.87 12.08 -1.58
N PHE A 228 16.30 13.22 -1.23
CA PHE A 228 15.38 13.29 -0.10
C PHE A 228 14.08 13.99 -0.46
N THR A 229 12.98 13.45 0.05
CA THR A 229 11.64 14.01 -0.11
C THR A 229 10.97 14.10 1.27
N ILE A 230 10.34 15.21 1.55
CA ILE A 230 9.41 15.38 2.68
C ILE A 230 8.01 15.41 2.07
N LEU A 231 7.05 14.71 2.66
CA LEU A 231 5.69 14.71 2.16
C LEU A 231 4.67 14.90 3.28
N GLY A 232 3.59 15.62 2.95
CA GLY A 232 2.36 15.68 3.73
C GLY A 232 1.23 15.06 2.94
N LEU A 233 0.24 14.49 3.62
CA LEU A 233 -0.89 13.85 2.97
C LEU A 233 -2.20 14.03 3.72
N ALA A 234 -3.28 14.01 2.94
CA ALA A 234 -4.65 13.86 3.41
C ALA A 234 -5.34 12.78 2.58
N GLN A 235 -6.04 11.91 3.25
CA GLN A 235 -6.74 10.77 2.66
C GLN A 235 -8.13 10.66 3.27
N HIS A 236 -9.12 10.36 2.43
CA HIS A 236 -10.46 10.01 2.87
C HIS A 236 -10.83 8.67 2.27
N SER A 237 -11.59 7.87 2.99
CA SER A 237 -12.16 6.63 2.47
C SER A 237 -13.61 6.54 2.87
N GLN A 238 -14.45 6.18 1.91
CA GLN A 238 -15.88 5.97 2.10
C GLN A 238 -16.27 4.63 1.48
N ARG A 239 -16.90 3.76 2.28
CA ARG A 239 -17.53 2.53 1.82
C ARG A 239 -19.03 2.73 1.73
N PHE A 240 -19.63 2.27 0.63
CA PHE A 240 -21.06 2.28 0.34
C PHE A 240 -21.56 0.86 0.08
N GLY A 241 -22.85 0.63 0.24
CA GLY A 241 -23.51 -0.66 -0.01
C GLY A 241 -24.07 -1.29 1.25
N ASP A 242 -23.99 -2.61 1.36
CA ASP A 242 -24.58 -3.36 2.47
C ASP A 242 -23.90 -3.08 3.81
N PHE A 243 -22.65 -2.65 3.78
CA PHE A 243 -21.93 -2.10 4.93
C PHE A 243 -21.34 -0.74 4.59
N THR A 244 -21.58 0.24 5.45
CA THR A 244 -21.10 1.61 5.28
C THR A 244 -20.10 1.97 6.37
N GLN A 245 -19.02 2.61 5.99
CA GLN A 245 -18.04 3.17 6.93
C GLN A 245 -17.26 4.31 6.25
N ASP A 246 -16.75 5.24 7.02
CA ASP A 246 -15.82 6.25 6.51
C ASP A 246 -14.70 6.55 7.50
N TYR A 247 -13.59 7.07 6.96
CA TYR A 247 -12.58 7.73 7.77
C TYR A 247 -11.86 8.82 6.97
N THR A 248 -11.24 9.74 7.70
CA THR A 248 -10.29 10.71 7.17
C THR A 248 -8.98 10.61 7.95
N ALA A 249 -7.88 10.50 7.24
CA ALA A 249 -6.54 10.44 7.81
C ALA A 249 -5.70 11.62 7.30
N LEU A 250 -4.89 12.18 8.20
CA LEU A 250 -3.85 13.14 7.90
C LEU A 250 -2.51 12.54 8.25
N GLY A 251 -1.48 12.85 7.48
CA GLY A 251 -0.17 12.27 7.72
C GLY A 251 0.98 13.06 7.12
N PHE A 252 2.16 12.59 7.43
CA PHE A 252 3.41 13.09 6.88
C PHE A 252 4.40 11.94 6.73
N GLY A 253 5.43 12.16 5.94
CA GLY A 253 6.43 11.13 5.69
C GLY A 253 7.68 11.67 5.03
N ALA A 254 8.58 10.76 4.73
CA ALA A 254 9.81 11.04 4.02
C ALA A 254 10.17 9.88 3.09
N LYS A 255 10.90 10.22 2.00
CA LYS A 255 11.53 9.23 1.11
C LYS A 255 13.00 9.54 0.99
N TYR A 256 13.80 8.50 0.91
CA TYR A 256 15.25 8.61 0.76
C TYR A 256 15.75 7.66 -0.33
N GLN A 257 16.52 8.19 -1.28
CA GLN A 257 17.18 7.40 -2.32
C GLN A 257 18.46 6.80 -1.75
N ILE A 258 18.46 5.48 -1.49
CA ILE A 258 19.60 4.76 -0.92
C ILE A 258 20.67 4.51 -1.98
N SER A 259 20.25 4.19 -3.19
CA SER A 259 21.11 3.96 -4.36
C SER A 259 20.35 4.27 -5.64
N ASN A 260 20.99 4.20 -6.80
CA ASN A 260 20.34 4.46 -8.10
C ASN A 260 19.11 3.59 -8.38
N ILE A 261 18.96 2.47 -7.69
CA ILE A 261 17.83 1.53 -7.88
C ILE A 261 16.96 1.37 -6.66
N LEU A 262 17.42 1.74 -5.46
CA LEU A 262 16.72 1.45 -4.21
C LEU A 262 16.35 2.73 -3.47
N ASN A 263 15.08 2.86 -3.10
CA ASN A 263 14.63 3.90 -2.19
C ASN A 263 13.82 3.35 -1.01
N LEU A 264 13.81 4.12 0.06
CA LEU A 264 13.09 3.88 1.31
C LEU A 264 12.03 4.94 1.46
N GLU A 265 10.84 4.54 1.87
CA GLU A 265 9.76 5.44 2.24
C GLU A 265 9.29 5.16 3.67
N THR A 266 8.99 6.20 4.44
CA THR A 266 8.34 6.10 5.73
C THR A 266 7.20 7.10 5.81
N ILE A 267 6.01 6.65 6.27
CA ILE A 267 4.83 7.50 6.41
C ILE A 267 4.16 7.21 7.76
N TYR A 268 3.77 8.27 8.44
CA TYR A 268 2.89 8.24 9.59
C TYR A 268 1.57 8.88 9.24
N THR A 269 0.45 8.24 9.63
CA THR A 269 -0.87 8.85 9.55
C THR A 269 -1.65 8.71 10.85
N ASN A 270 -2.58 9.64 11.07
CA ASN A 270 -3.52 9.58 12.16
C ASN A 270 -4.94 9.73 11.61
N PHE A 271 -5.85 8.87 12.06
CA PHE A 271 -7.27 8.96 11.72
C PHE A 271 -7.92 10.07 12.54
N VAL A 272 -8.25 11.18 11.90
CA VAL A 272 -8.77 12.39 12.56
C VAL A 272 -10.28 12.35 12.75
N ARG A 273 -10.97 11.54 11.92
CA ARG A 273 -12.40 11.26 12.05
C ARG A 273 -12.75 9.94 11.38
N GLY A 274 -13.94 9.43 11.70
CA GLY A 274 -14.54 8.25 11.05
C GLY A 274 -15.99 8.06 11.47
N THR A 275 -16.66 7.13 10.80
CA THR A 275 -18.01 6.64 11.13
C THR A 275 -17.99 5.12 10.92
N ASP A 276 -18.45 4.37 11.92
CA ASP A 276 -18.41 2.91 11.98
C ASP A 276 -17.01 2.33 11.64
N ASN A 277 -15.97 3.00 12.13
CA ASN A 277 -14.59 2.67 11.78
C ASN A 277 -13.65 2.74 13.00
N GLY A 278 -12.62 1.91 13.00
CA GLY A 278 -11.52 2.00 13.95
C GLY A 278 -10.77 3.32 13.81
N LEU A 279 -10.40 3.92 14.94
CA LEU A 279 -9.62 5.14 14.98
C LEU A 279 -8.30 4.91 15.68
N GLY A 280 -7.23 5.38 15.05
CA GLY A 280 -5.87 5.22 15.55
C GLY A 280 -4.83 5.83 14.66
N GLN A 281 -3.71 5.15 14.57
CA GLN A 281 -2.52 5.62 13.86
C GLN A 281 -1.99 4.53 12.95
N THR A 282 -1.38 4.92 11.82
CA THR A 282 -0.63 3.99 10.99
C THR A 282 0.83 4.40 10.88
N PHE A 283 1.67 3.39 10.80
CA PHE A 283 3.10 3.51 10.55
C PHE A 283 3.41 2.68 9.30
N ASN A 284 3.95 3.35 8.30
CA ASN A 284 4.25 2.72 7.02
C ASN A 284 5.75 2.78 6.76
N ILE A 285 6.27 1.70 6.21
CA ILE A 285 7.63 1.63 5.70
C ILE A 285 7.62 0.88 4.37
N GLY A 286 8.26 1.45 3.36
CA GLY A 286 8.33 0.88 2.02
C GLY A 286 9.75 0.85 1.50
N LEU A 287 10.09 -0.24 0.83
CA LEU A 287 11.31 -0.37 0.02
C LEU A 287 10.88 -0.54 -1.44
N ARG A 288 11.44 0.28 -2.32
CA ARG A 288 11.20 0.19 -3.75
C ARG A 288 12.50 0.01 -4.51
N ALA A 289 12.54 -1.00 -5.36
CA ALA A 289 13.63 -1.27 -6.27
C ALA A 289 13.17 -1.09 -7.73
N LEU A 290 13.90 -0.24 -8.48
CA LEU A 290 13.63 0.06 -9.87
C LEU A 290 14.88 -0.26 -10.71
N PHE A 291 14.80 -1.15 -11.72
CA PHE A 291 15.94 -1.61 -12.52
C PHE A 291 15.54 -2.16 -13.90
#